data_86d427fc1a2f5310fd420a6764944dc2
#
_entry.id   86d427fc1a2f5310fd420a6764944dc2
#
_cell.length_a   1.000
_cell.length_b   1.000
_cell.length_c   1.000
_cell.angle_alpha   90.00
_cell.angle_beta   90.00
_cell.angle_gamma   90.00
#
_symmetry.space_group_name_H-M   'P 1'
#
loop_
_entity.id
_entity.type
_entity.pdbx_description
1 polymer ?
#
loop_
_entity_poly.entity_id
_entity_poly.type
_entity_poly.pdbx_seq_one_letter_code
_entity_poly.pdbx_strand_id
1 'polypeptide(L)' 'MKLGTLVNFKAYNAVLDTGYVSKYDEDPEFMWVECVKMGAQRVRKDHTLLEVLSEAG' A
#
# COMPACT_ATOMS: atom_id res chain seq x y z
N MET A 1 -0.31 -5.17 -7.93
CA MET A 1 0.46 -3.90 -8.03
C MET A 1 1.93 -4.20 -8.17
N LYS A 2 2.62 -3.37 -8.90
CA LYS A 2 4.07 -3.54 -9.07
C LYS A 2 4.82 -2.98 -7.88
N LEU A 3 6.03 -3.48 -7.65
CA LEU A 3 6.93 -2.92 -6.65
C LEU A 3 7.20 -1.45 -6.98
N GLY A 4 7.23 -0.60 -5.94
CA GLY A 4 7.40 0.83 -6.09
C GLY A 4 6.12 1.62 -6.32
N THR A 5 4.98 0.95 -6.49
CA THR A 5 3.68 1.62 -6.61
C THR A 5 3.42 2.46 -5.37
N LEU A 6 3.10 3.74 -5.56
CA LEU A 6 2.79 4.66 -4.46
C LEU A 6 1.32 4.56 -4.09
N VAL A 7 1.05 4.48 -2.79
CA VAL A 7 -0.30 4.31 -2.27
C VAL A 7 -0.54 5.22 -1.07
N ASN A 8 -1.81 5.59 -0.87
CA ASN A 8 -2.29 6.22 0.34
C ASN A 8 -3.23 5.27 1.07
N PHE A 9 -3.21 5.31 2.39
CA PHE A 9 -4.27 4.76 3.22
C PHE A 9 -5.16 5.90 3.65
N LYS A 10 -6.44 5.83 3.26
CA LYS A 10 -7.41 6.90 3.51
C LYS A 10 -8.58 6.40 4.34
N ALA A 11 -9.05 7.21 5.27
CA ALA A 11 -10.32 6.99 5.95
C ALA A 11 -11.16 8.26 5.78
N TYR A 12 -12.35 8.10 5.24
CA TYR A 12 -13.21 9.22 4.85
C TYR A 12 -12.47 10.11 3.83
N ASN A 13 -12.19 11.36 4.16
CA ASN A 13 -11.45 12.28 3.30
C ASN A 13 -10.03 12.56 3.81
N ALA A 14 -9.57 11.80 4.79
CA ALA A 14 -8.27 12.02 5.40
C ALA A 14 -7.27 10.95 4.96
N VAL A 15 -6.05 11.36 4.65
CA VAL A 15 -4.94 10.45 4.41
C VAL A 15 -4.34 10.07 5.76
N LEU A 16 -4.40 8.79 6.11
CA LEU A 16 -3.85 8.29 7.36
C LEU A 16 -2.34 8.06 7.25
N ASP A 17 -1.90 7.56 6.12
CA ASP A 17 -0.49 7.28 5.86
C ASP A 17 -0.25 7.15 4.35
N THR A 18 1.01 7.26 3.96
CA THR A 18 1.45 7.10 2.58
C THR A 18 2.61 6.11 2.56
N GLY A 19 2.68 5.31 1.54
CA GLY A 19 3.76 4.35 1.40
C GLY A 19 3.95 3.89 -0.03
N TYR A 20 4.79 2.88 -0.19
CA TYR A 20 5.02 2.24 -1.48
C TYR A 20 5.05 0.72 -1.31
N VAL A 21 4.68 0.01 -2.36
CA VAL A 21 4.74 -1.45 -2.38
C VAL A 21 6.21 -1.86 -2.39
N SER A 22 6.67 -2.49 -1.29
CA SER A 22 8.08 -2.80 -1.08
C SER A 22 8.43 -4.23 -1.46
N LYS A 23 7.51 -5.17 -1.31
CA LYS A 23 7.71 -6.56 -1.73
C LYS A 23 6.39 -7.29 -1.84
N TYR A 24 6.39 -8.38 -2.61
CA TYR A 24 5.25 -9.29 -2.68
C TYR A 24 5.28 -10.26 -1.50
N ASP A 25 4.10 -10.68 -1.08
CA ASP A 25 3.95 -11.71 -0.07
C ASP A 25 3.92 -13.09 -0.74
N GLU A 26 4.14 -14.15 0.04
CA GLU A 26 3.98 -15.54 -0.43
C GLU A 26 2.52 -15.81 -0.82
N ASP A 27 1.58 -15.21 -0.09
CA ASP A 27 0.17 -15.28 -0.42
C ASP A 27 -0.12 -14.23 -1.50
N PRO A 28 -0.64 -14.62 -2.69
CA PRO A 28 -0.89 -13.68 -3.78
C PRO A 28 -1.95 -12.63 -3.47
N GLU A 29 -2.74 -12.81 -2.41
CA GLU A 29 -3.75 -11.82 -1.99
C GLU A 29 -3.16 -10.69 -1.15
N PHE A 30 -1.90 -10.81 -0.73
CA PHE A 30 -1.23 -9.83 0.13
C PHE A 30 -0.03 -9.19 -0.54
N MET A 31 0.35 -8.05 -0.02
CA MET A 31 1.58 -7.35 -0.41
C MET A 31 2.13 -6.62 0.81
N TRP A 32 3.38 -6.22 0.75
CA TRP A 32 4.00 -5.41 1.79
C TRP A 32 4.14 -3.98 1.32
N VAL A 33 3.71 -3.07 2.19
CA VAL A 33 3.78 -1.63 1.95
C VAL A 33 4.68 -1.01 3.02
N GLU A 34 5.69 -0.30 2.58
CA GLU A 34 6.53 0.48 3.48
C GLU A 34 5.91 1.85 3.67
N CYS A 35 5.39 2.10 4.87
CA CYS A 35 4.64 3.31 5.19
C CYS A 35 5.51 4.31 5.92
N VAL A 36 5.26 5.60 5.68
CA VAL A 36 6.02 6.69 6.31
C VAL A 36 5.84 6.69 7.82
N LYS A 37 4.61 6.50 8.30
CA LYS A 37 4.31 6.53 9.73
C LYS A 37 4.33 5.15 10.39
N MET A 38 3.72 4.18 9.74
CA MET A 38 3.52 2.85 10.34
C MET A 38 4.65 1.87 10.07
N GLY A 39 5.58 2.18 9.17
CA GLY A 39 6.62 1.25 8.76
C GLY A 39 6.08 0.16 7.83
N ALA A 40 6.71 -1.02 7.87
CA ALA A 40 6.33 -2.13 7.00
C ALA A 40 5.01 -2.75 7.45
N GLN A 41 4.04 -2.82 6.54
CA GLN A 41 2.71 -3.38 6.80
C GLN A 41 2.37 -4.43 5.75
N ARG A 42 1.84 -5.57 6.21
CA ARG A 42 1.28 -6.61 5.34
C ARG A 42 -0.18 -6.25 5.06
N VAL A 43 -0.52 -6.02 3.81
CA VAL A 43 -1.80 -5.45 3.41
C VAL A 43 -2.44 -6.33 2.34
N ARG A 44 -3.76 -6.52 2.43
CA ARG A 44 -4.50 -7.14 1.34
C ARG A 44 -4.51 -6.21 0.12
N LYS A 45 -4.34 -6.77 -1.07
CA LYS A 45 -4.35 -5.99 -2.32
C LYS A 45 -5.67 -5.28 -2.57
N ASP A 46 -6.77 -5.81 -2.04
CA ASP A 46 -8.12 -5.25 -2.17
C ASP A 46 -8.57 -4.46 -0.94
N HIS A 47 -7.63 -4.00 -0.12
CA HIS A 47 -7.94 -3.24 1.08
C HIS A 47 -8.75 -1.98 0.74
N THR A 48 -9.88 -1.80 1.43
CA THR A 48 -10.85 -0.75 1.09
C THR A 48 -10.33 0.67 1.32
N LEU A 49 -9.35 0.84 2.21
CA LEU A 49 -8.74 2.14 2.49
C LEU A 49 -7.59 2.49 1.54
N LEU A 50 -7.20 1.56 0.69
CA LEU A 50 -6.04 1.72 -0.18
C LEU A 50 -6.40 2.54 -1.42
N GLU A 51 -5.64 3.60 -1.68
CA GLU A 51 -5.74 4.40 -2.89
C GLU A 51 -4.41 4.36 -3.63
N VAL A 52 -4.43 3.96 -4.90
CA VAL A 52 -3.22 3.97 -5.72
C VAL A 52 -2.98 5.39 -6.24
N LEU A 53 -1.82 5.95 -5.93
CA LEU A 53 -1.43 7.29 -6.39
C LEU A 53 -0.69 7.24 -7.72
N SER A 54 0.26 6.32 -7.84
CA SER A 54 1.10 6.20 -9.02
C SER A 54 1.63 4.78 -9.11
N GLU A 55 1.32 4.10 -10.20
CA GLU A 55 1.87 2.77 -10.44
C GLU A 55 3.29 2.87 -10.98
N ALA A 56 4.16 1.99 -10.44
CA ALA A 56 5.51 1.84 -10.96
C ALA A 56 5.44 1.30 -12.38
N GLY A 57 6.12 1.95 -13.27
CA GLY A 57 6.10 1.65 -14.68
C GLY A 57 7.12 0.74 -15.19
#